data_f8876eda602d2d77cd84fced7e6572a9
#
_entry.id   f8876eda602d2d77cd84fced7e6572a9
#
_cell.length_a   1.000
_cell.length_b   1.000
_cell.length_c   1.000
_cell.angle_alpha   90.00
_cell.angle_beta   90.00
_cell.angle_gamma   90.00
#
_symmetry.space_group_name_H-M   'P 1'
#
loop_
_entity.id
_entity.type
_entity.pdbx_description
1 polymer ?
#
loop_
_entity_poly.entity_id
_entity_poly.type
_entity_poly.pdbx_seq_one_letter_code
_entity_poly.pdbx_strand_id
1 'polypeptide(L)'
;QRRFRDKARMTHPVDLSDEFQTYMLVVAHPDDSEFSSAGTVARLKDAGRKVVLIQVTSGDKGSPDVNAKSEDLARLREGEMTEAANRLGMDEVVFLRCEDGSLMIRTYKPDVLITHDPFRPYALHPDHRAVGLASTDAVYPTARDPLYFPEHLKDGLEPHKTAEIWFFGAEHPDKLIDITGTFDRKMHALRAHESQVGGSDDLEQRMRDRARELAEGQTFELAEAFKVIPMRR
;
A
#
# COMPACT_ATOMS: atom_id res chain seq x y z
N GLN A 1 4.71 32.92 -3.41
CA GLN A 1 5.12 32.21 -2.17
C GLN A 1 3.99 32.26 -1.14
N ARG A 2 2.92 31.49 -1.33
CA ARG A 2 1.99 31.08 -0.26
C ARG A 2 2.03 29.57 -0.21
N ARG A 3 3.07 29.04 0.40
CA ARG A 3 3.21 27.61 0.69
C ARG A 3 2.44 27.29 1.97
N PHE A 4 1.54 26.31 1.88
CA PHE A 4 1.15 25.41 2.97
C PHE A 4 0.95 26.05 4.36
N ARG A 5 -0.15 26.78 4.60
CA ARG A 5 -0.53 27.25 5.93
C ARG A 5 -1.95 26.87 6.36
N ASP A 6 -2.50 25.77 5.84
CA ASP A 6 -3.66 25.11 6.46
C ASP A 6 -3.35 23.62 6.64
N LYS A 7 -2.27 23.34 7.42
CA LYS A 7 -2.16 22.04 8.09
C LYS A 7 -3.25 22.06 9.18
N ALA A 8 -4.43 21.48 8.91
CA ALA A 8 -5.29 21.04 10.00
C ALA A 8 -4.37 20.28 10.98
N ARG A 9 -4.24 20.75 12.21
CA ARG A 9 -3.42 20.14 13.24
C ARG A 9 -3.89 18.70 13.39
N MET A 10 -3.11 17.75 12.84
CA MET A 10 -3.28 16.35 13.19
C MET A 10 -2.90 16.22 14.67
N THR A 11 -3.91 16.04 15.50
CA THR A 11 -3.80 16.31 16.92
C THR A 11 -3.32 15.13 17.76
N HIS A 12 -3.18 13.92 17.19
CA HIS A 12 -2.68 12.76 17.94
C HIS A 12 -2.01 11.75 17.01
N PRO A 13 -0.88 11.11 17.42
CA PRO A 13 -0.42 9.88 16.81
C PRO A 13 -1.55 8.86 16.93
N VAL A 14 -2.12 8.45 15.81
CA VAL A 14 -3.16 7.41 15.82
C VAL A 14 -2.45 6.09 16.04
N ASP A 15 -2.63 5.51 17.19
CA ASP A 15 -2.18 4.15 17.44
C ASP A 15 -2.96 3.16 16.56
N LEU A 16 -2.34 2.02 16.24
CA LEU A 16 -3.01 0.96 15.49
C LEU A 16 -4.20 0.49 16.30
N SER A 17 -5.41 0.53 15.72
CA SER A 17 -6.60 0.04 16.40
C SER A 17 -6.47 -1.44 16.72
N ASP A 18 -6.75 -1.83 17.97
CA ASP A 18 -6.82 -3.24 18.36
C ASP A 18 -8.01 -3.97 17.73
N GLU A 19 -8.98 -3.24 17.23
CA GLU A 19 -10.16 -3.77 16.54
C GLU A 19 -9.80 -4.40 15.18
N PHE A 20 -8.79 -3.86 14.48
CA PHE A 20 -8.43 -4.29 13.12
C PHE A 20 -7.32 -5.34 13.16
N GLN A 21 -7.59 -6.52 12.59
CA GLN A 21 -6.66 -7.65 12.62
C GLN A 21 -6.07 -7.96 11.24
N THR A 22 -6.78 -7.65 10.15
CA THR A 22 -6.39 -8.00 8.79
C THR A 22 -6.27 -6.77 7.91
N TYR A 23 -5.10 -6.60 7.32
CA TYR A 23 -4.76 -5.51 6.42
C TYR A 23 -4.42 -6.05 5.03
N MET A 24 -4.94 -5.43 4.01
CA MET A 24 -4.65 -5.76 2.62
C MET A 24 -4.05 -4.54 1.93
N LEU A 25 -2.87 -4.71 1.34
CA LEU A 25 -2.28 -3.72 0.44
C LEU A 25 -2.63 -4.09 -0.99
N VAL A 26 -3.06 -3.11 -1.79
CA VAL A 26 -3.27 -3.28 -3.23
C VAL A 26 -2.45 -2.22 -3.93
N VAL A 27 -1.43 -2.64 -4.68
CA VAL A 27 -0.45 -1.74 -5.30
C VAL A 27 -0.27 -2.05 -6.79
N ALA A 28 0.15 -1.03 -7.55
CA ALA A 28 0.28 -1.15 -8.99
C ALA A 28 1.55 -1.93 -9.39
N HIS A 29 2.71 -1.51 -8.89
CA HIS A 29 4.01 -2.06 -9.30
C HIS A 29 4.79 -2.61 -8.10
N PRO A 30 5.70 -3.58 -8.34
CA PRO A 30 6.68 -3.98 -7.35
C PRO A 30 7.55 -2.78 -6.96
N ASP A 31 7.58 -2.45 -5.67
CA ASP A 31 8.22 -1.32 -4.97
C ASP A 31 7.25 -0.26 -4.39
N ASP A 32 6.03 -0.13 -4.91
CA ASP A 32 5.07 0.88 -4.46
C ASP A 32 4.77 0.79 -2.95
N SER A 33 4.61 -0.42 -2.42
CA SER A 33 4.38 -0.65 -0.98
C SER A 33 5.58 -0.26 -0.14
N GLU A 34 6.79 -0.52 -0.63
CA GLU A 34 8.03 -0.24 0.09
C GLU A 34 8.31 1.26 0.15
N PHE A 35 8.07 1.98 -0.94
CA PHE A 35 8.19 3.44 -0.95
C PHE A 35 7.16 4.12 -0.05
N SER A 36 5.93 3.61 0.00
CA SER A 36 4.79 4.32 0.61
C SER A 36 4.47 3.90 2.03
N SER A 37 4.51 2.60 2.36
CA SER A 37 3.87 2.04 3.56
C SER A 37 4.64 0.91 4.25
N ALA A 38 5.89 0.60 3.85
CA ALA A 38 6.63 -0.51 4.43
C ALA A 38 6.94 -0.34 5.92
N GLY A 39 7.15 0.89 6.39
CA GLY A 39 7.32 1.17 7.82
C GLY A 39 6.06 0.83 8.62
N THR A 40 4.90 1.18 8.07
CA THR A 40 3.59 0.83 8.64
C THR A 40 3.38 -0.69 8.62
N VAL A 41 3.68 -1.36 7.50
CA VAL A 41 3.60 -2.84 7.41
C VAL A 41 4.45 -3.50 8.48
N ALA A 42 5.71 -3.08 8.63
CA ALA A 42 6.59 -3.61 9.67
C ALA A 42 6.00 -3.42 11.07
N ARG A 43 5.40 -2.26 11.35
CA ARG A 43 4.72 -1.99 12.62
C ARG A 43 3.47 -2.85 12.82
N LEU A 44 2.68 -3.07 11.76
CA LEU A 44 1.52 -3.97 11.80
C LEU A 44 1.96 -5.41 12.13
N LYS A 45 3.06 -5.87 11.53
CA LYS A 45 3.62 -7.20 11.81
C LYS A 45 4.15 -7.32 13.24
N ASP A 46 4.78 -6.28 13.80
CA ASP A 46 5.19 -6.25 15.20
C ASP A 46 3.97 -6.32 16.16
N ALA A 47 2.84 -5.75 15.76
CA ALA A 47 1.58 -5.83 16.49
C ALA A 47 0.81 -7.15 16.25
N GLY A 48 1.40 -8.13 15.54
CA GLY A 48 0.80 -9.44 15.26
C GLY A 48 -0.36 -9.42 14.26
N ARG A 49 -0.50 -8.36 13.45
CA ARG A 49 -1.57 -8.24 12.46
C ARG A 49 -1.28 -9.11 11.22
N LYS A 50 -2.35 -9.60 10.58
CA LYS A 50 -2.25 -10.24 9.26
C LYS A 50 -2.11 -9.17 8.18
N VAL A 51 -1.12 -9.32 7.30
CA VAL A 51 -0.87 -8.41 6.19
C VAL A 51 -0.73 -9.20 4.89
N VAL A 52 -1.60 -8.93 3.93
CA VAL A 52 -1.61 -9.54 2.59
C VAL A 52 -1.31 -8.46 1.56
N LEU A 53 -0.43 -8.74 0.61
CA LEU A 53 -0.14 -7.86 -0.52
C LEU A 53 -0.76 -8.40 -1.80
N ILE A 54 -1.52 -7.55 -2.48
CA ILE A 54 -2.05 -7.79 -3.83
C ILE A 54 -1.27 -6.91 -4.80
N GLN A 55 -0.47 -7.55 -5.62
CA GLN A 55 0.35 -6.93 -6.66
C GLN A 55 -0.40 -6.99 -7.99
N VAL A 56 -0.82 -5.85 -8.54
CA VAL A 56 -1.70 -5.82 -9.72
C VAL A 56 -0.93 -6.05 -11.03
N THR A 57 0.23 -5.40 -11.19
CA THR A 57 1.10 -5.59 -12.36
C THR A 57 2.49 -6.08 -11.95
N SER A 58 3.21 -6.71 -12.85
CA SER A 58 4.59 -7.15 -12.58
C SER A 58 5.64 -6.06 -12.90
N GLY A 59 5.21 -4.86 -13.31
CA GLY A 59 6.09 -3.74 -13.63
C GLY A 59 7.03 -4.00 -14.82
N ASP A 60 6.60 -4.81 -15.77
CA ASP A 60 7.36 -5.36 -16.90
C ASP A 60 7.81 -4.32 -17.95
N LYS A 61 7.43 -3.06 -17.77
CA LYS A 61 7.84 -1.92 -18.62
C LYS A 61 8.81 -0.96 -17.91
N GLY A 62 9.10 -1.18 -16.64
CA GLY A 62 9.91 -0.28 -15.80
C GLY A 62 11.42 -0.51 -15.93
N SER A 63 11.98 -0.43 -17.15
CA SER A 63 13.44 -0.50 -17.38
C SER A 63 13.91 0.60 -18.33
N PRO A 64 15.06 1.22 -18.08
CA PRO A 64 15.72 2.11 -19.04
C PRO A 64 16.43 1.35 -20.16
N ASP A 65 16.66 0.03 -20.04
CA ASP A 65 17.28 -0.78 -21.07
C ASP A 65 16.25 -1.13 -22.17
N VAL A 66 16.45 -0.57 -23.36
CA VAL A 66 15.58 -0.80 -24.55
C VAL A 66 15.59 -2.25 -25.06
N ASN A 67 16.58 -3.06 -24.66
CA ASN A 67 16.70 -4.46 -25.00
C ASN A 67 16.11 -5.39 -23.94
N ALA A 68 15.65 -4.86 -22.81
CA ALA A 68 15.01 -5.64 -21.76
C ALA A 68 13.76 -6.35 -22.30
N LYS A 69 13.66 -7.65 -22.05
CA LYS A 69 12.45 -8.40 -22.37
C LYS A 69 11.45 -8.28 -21.22
N SER A 70 10.22 -7.87 -21.54
CA SER A 70 9.15 -7.71 -20.56
C SER A 70 8.96 -8.93 -19.65
N GLU A 71 9.01 -10.13 -20.21
CA GLU A 71 8.84 -11.37 -19.45
C GLU A 71 9.99 -11.63 -18.44
N ASP A 72 11.23 -11.30 -18.82
CA ASP A 72 12.39 -11.45 -17.95
C ASP A 72 12.35 -10.41 -16.83
N LEU A 73 11.98 -9.17 -17.18
CA LEU A 73 11.81 -8.09 -16.22
C LEU A 73 10.68 -8.38 -15.23
N ALA A 74 9.54 -8.90 -15.72
CA ALA A 74 8.42 -9.32 -14.86
C ALA A 74 8.87 -10.35 -13.82
N ARG A 75 9.56 -11.42 -14.26
CA ARG A 75 10.08 -12.46 -13.34
C ARG A 75 11.05 -11.90 -12.31
N LEU A 76 11.96 -11.02 -12.74
CA LEU A 76 12.92 -10.38 -11.86
C LEU A 76 12.18 -9.57 -10.77
N ARG A 77 11.28 -8.68 -11.16
CA ARG A 77 10.57 -7.78 -10.24
C ARG A 77 9.59 -8.50 -9.33
N GLU A 78 8.93 -9.57 -9.79
CA GLU A 78 8.12 -10.44 -8.93
C GLU A 78 8.98 -11.15 -7.87
N GLY A 79 10.21 -11.57 -8.22
CA GLY A 79 11.18 -12.12 -7.27
C GLY A 79 11.63 -11.10 -6.24
N GLU A 80 11.95 -9.87 -6.67
CA GLU A 80 12.31 -8.76 -5.78
C GLU A 80 11.17 -8.40 -4.82
N MET A 81 9.90 -8.36 -5.31
CA MET A 81 8.72 -8.11 -4.48
C MET A 81 8.51 -9.22 -3.44
N THR A 82 8.68 -10.47 -3.84
CA THR A 82 8.57 -11.60 -2.92
C THR A 82 9.62 -11.51 -1.80
N GLU A 83 10.84 -11.16 -2.14
CA GLU A 83 11.92 -10.97 -1.17
C GLU A 83 11.64 -9.76 -0.24
N ALA A 84 11.15 -8.64 -0.79
CA ALA A 84 10.76 -7.47 0.01
C ALA A 84 9.67 -7.81 1.03
N ALA A 85 8.63 -8.53 0.61
CA ALA A 85 7.55 -8.99 1.47
C ALA A 85 8.05 -9.92 2.59
N ASN A 86 8.97 -10.85 2.27
CA ASN A 86 9.60 -11.71 3.27
C ASN A 86 10.39 -10.89 4.32
N ARG A 87 11.13 -9.87 3.89
CA ARG A 87 11.88 -8.97 4.80
C ARG A 87 10.98 -8.17 5.74
N LEU A 88 9.76 -7.87 5.30
CA LEU A 88 8.74 -7.21 6.11
C LEU A 88 7.92 -8.19 6.97
N GLY A 89 7.98 -9.48 6.68
CA GLY A 89 7.20 -10.51 7.34
C GLY A 89 5.74 -10.52 6.93
N MET A 90 5.41 -10.09 5.71
CA MET A 90 4.04 -10.18 5.17
C MET A 90 3.59 -11.65 5.11
N ASP A 91 2.30 -11.90 5.31
CA ASP A 91 1.77 -13.26 5.37
C ASP A 91 1.59 -13.89 3.98
N GLU A 92 1.30 -13.06 2.98
CA GLU A 92 1.07 -13.53 1.62
C GLU A 92 1.30 -12.42 0.59
N VAL A 93 1.78 -12.80 -0.60
CA VAL A 93 1.86 -11.94 -1.80
C VAL A 93 1.12 -12.62 -2.93
N VAL A 94 0.15 -11.92 -3.51
CA VAL A 94 -0.64 -12.39 -4.64
C VAL A 94 -0.36 -11.52 -5.84
N PHE A 95 0.10 -12.11 -6.94
CA PHE A 95 0.30 -11.42 -8.23
C PHE A 95 -0.94 -11.62 -9.10
N LEU A 96 -1.74 -10.55 -9.29
CA LEU A 96 -3.03 -10.66 -9.97
C LEU A 96 -2.90 -10.94 -11.45
N ARG A 97 -1.91 -10.38 -12.13
CA ARG A 97 -1.79 -10.52 -13.59
C ARG A 97 -3.15 -10.28 -14.29
N CYS A 98 -3.94 -9.33 -13.77
CA CYS A 98 -5.28 -8.92 -14.24
C CYS A 98 -6.49 -9.77 -13.79
N GLU A 99 -6.46 -10.40 -12.61
CA GLU A 99 -7.64 -11.05 -12.01
C GLU A 99 -8.58 -10.06 -11.28
N ASP A 100 -9.83 -10.48 -11.02
CA ASP A 100 -10.87 -9.63 -10.41
C ASP A 100 -10.56 -9.26 -8.95
N GLY A 101 -10.45 -7.96 -8.65
CA GLY A 101 -10.13 -7.45 -7.32
C GLY A 101 -11.18 -7.76 -6.25
N SER A 102 -12.46 -7.98 -6.62
CA SER A 102 -13.52 -8.29 -5.66
C SER A 102 -13.40 -9.69 -5.07
N LEU A 103 -12.87 -10.65 -5.85
CA LEU A 103 -12.59 -12.00 -5.39
C LEU A 103 -11.59 -11.98 -4.23
N MET A 104 -10.53 -11.20 -4.35
CA MET A 104 -9.50 -11.07 -3.30
C MET A 104 -10.09 -10.54 -1.99
N ILE A 105 -10.95 -9.52 -2.03
CA ILE A 105 -11.58 -8.95 -0.83
C ILE A 105 -12.47 -9.97 -0.13
N ARG A 106 -13.29 -10.72 -0.86
CA ARG A 106 -14.14 -11.78 -0.28
C ARG A 106 -13.35 -12.98 0.25
N THR A 107 -12.20 -13.25 -0.34
CA THR A 107 -11.29 -14.33 0.09
C THR A 107 -10.56 -13.96 1.38
N TYR A 108 -9.94 -12.80 1.43
CA TYR A 108 -9.08 -12.41 2.55
C TYR A 108 -9.81 -11.66 3.66
N LYS A 109 -10.98 -11.09 3.37
CA LYS A 109 -11.85 -10.36 4.31
C LYS A 109 -11.09 -9.31 5.14
N PRO A 110 -10.39 -8.35 4.48
CA PRO A 110 -9.58 -7.37 5.19
C PRO A 110 -10.45 -6.41 5.99
N ASP A 111 -10.01 -6.07 7.20
CA ASP A 111 -10.59 -4.97 7.97
C ASP A 111 -10.21 -3.62 7.36
N VAL A 112 -8.97 -3.51 6.88
CA VAL A 112 -8.42 -2.30 6.25
C VAL A 112 -7.82 -2.66 4.90
N LEU A 113 -8.18 -1.89 3.88
CA LEU A 113 -7.55 -1.93 2.57
C LEU A 113 -6.66 -0.70 2.39
N ILE A 114 -5.39 -0.90 2.06
CA ILE A 114 -4.40 0.16 1.83
C ILE A 114 -4.04 0.18 0.35
N THR A 115 -4.18 1.35 -0.31
CA THR A 115 -3.92 1.49 -1.75
C THR A 115 -3.54 2.92 -2.14
N HIS A 116 -3.27 3.14 -3.43
CA HIS A 116 -3.01 4.46 -4.00
C HIS A 116 -4.21 5.40 -3.86
N ASP A 117 -3.96 6.71 -3.63
CA ASP A 117 -5.01 7.74 -3.70
C ASP A 117 -5.37 8.04 -5.17
N PRO A 118 -6.54 7.58 -5.67
CA PRO A 118 -6.97 7.84 -7.05
C PRO A 118 -7.54 9.26 -7.24
N PHE A 119 -7.84 9.96 -6.15
CA PHE A 119 -8.49 11.28 -6.16
C PHE A 119 -7.48 12.42 -6.05
N ARG A 120 -6.19 12.09 -5.88
CA ARG A 120 -5.14 13.10 -5.83
C ARG A 120 -5.07 13.85 -7.17
N PRO A 121 -5.24 15.19 -7.19
CA PRO A 121 -5.04 16.00 -8.39
C PRO A 121 -3.61 15.76 -8.93
N TYR A 122 -3.52 15.60 -10.25
CA TYR A 122 -2.24 15.41 -10.94
C TYR A 122 -1.44 14.13 -10.53
N ALA A 123 -2.11 13.09 -10.06
CA ALA A 123 -1.51 11.76 -9.99
C ALA A 123 -1.27 11.27 -11.43
N LEU A 124 -0.05 11.43 -11.94
CA LEU A 124 0.22 11.28 -13.38
C LEU A 124 0.27 9.81 -13.82
N HIS A 125 0.72 8.90 -12.94
CA HIS A 125 0.85 7.50 -13.32
C HIS A 125 -0.54 6.87 -13.52
N PRO A 126 -0.86 6.38 -14.75
CA PRO A 126 -2.19 5.84 -15.04
C PRO A 126 -2.51 4.61 -14.18
N ASP A 127 -1.55 3.72 -13.94
CA ASP A 127 -1.75 2.48 -13.18
C ASP A 127 -2.07 2.77 -11.70
N HIS A 128 -1.43 3.77 -11.09
CA HIS A 128 -1.75 4.18 -9.71
C HIS A 128 -3.20 4.65 -9.58
N ARG A 129 -3.69 5.44 -10.55
CA ARG A 129 -5.09 5.87 -10.59
C ARG A 129 -6.04 4.69 -10.80
N ALA A 130 -5.71 3.83 -11.76
CA ALA A 130 -6.54 2.68 -12.11
C ALA A 130 -6.66 1.71 -10.92
N VAL A 131 -5.54 1.38 -10.27
CA VAL A 131 -5.52 0.49 -9.09
C VAL A 131 -6.29 1.12 -7.92
N GLY A 132 -6.07 2.41 -7.64
CA GLY A 132 -6.79 3.10 -6.57
C GLY A 132 -8.30 3.11 -6.80
N LEU A 133 -8.78 3.41 -8.03
CA LEU A 133 -10.19 3.38 -8.39
C LEU A 133 -10.76 1.95 -8.32
N ALA A 134 -10.11 0.99 -8.96
CA ALA A 134 -10.56 -0.40 -8.98
C ALA A 134 -10.63 -0.99 -7.55
N SER A 135 -9.66 -0.67 -6.70
CA SER A 135 -9.67 -1.09 -5.28
C SER A 135 -10.85 -0.48 -4.52
N THR A 136 -11.16 0.80 -4.77
CA THR A 136 -12.30 1.47 -4.14
C THR A 136 -13.63 0.85 -4.58
N ASP A 137 -13.80 0.62 -5.89
CA ASP A 137 -14.99 0.00 -6.47
C ASP A 137 -15.13 -1.46 -6.00
N ALA A 138 -14.02 -2.17 -5.82
CA ALA A 138 -14.00 -3.52 -5.28
C ALA A 138 -14.48 -3.57 -3.82
N VAL A 139 -14.09 -2.60 -2.98
CA VAL A 139 -14.57 -2.50 -1.59
C VAL A 139 -16.06 -2.19 -1.56
N TYR A 140 -16.51 -1.22 -2.37
CA TYR A 140 -17.89 -0.78 -2.44
C TYR A 140 -18.26 -0.32 -3.85
N PRO A 141 -19.32 -0.93 -4.43
CA PRO A 141 -20.25 -1.88 -3.80
C PRO A 141 -19.89 -3.37 -3.97
N THR A 142 -18.84 -3.70 -4.74
CA THR A 142 -18.68 -5.01 -5.38
C THR A 142 -18.48 -6.18 -4.40
N ALA A 143 -17.57 -6.08 -3.44
CA ALA A 143 -17.35 -7.14 -2.46
C ALA A 143 -18.44 -7.18 -1.37
N ARG A 144 -19.09 -6.02 -1.13
CA ARG A 144 -20.06 -5.84 -0.06
C ARG A 144 -21.45 -6.36 -0.40
N ASP A 145 -21.92 -6.09 -1.64
CA ASP A 145 -23.31 -6.34 -1.99
C ASP A 145 -23.46 -7.71 -2.69
N PRO A 146 -24.38 -8.57 -2.25
CA PRO A 146 -24.45 -9.98 -2.68
C PRO A 146 -24.90 -10.16 -4.14
N LEU A 147 -25.49 -9.14 -4.75
CA LEU A 147 -25.92 -9.20 -6.15
C LEU A 147 -24.77 -8.97 -7.15
N TYR A 148 -23.62 -8.45 -6.69
CA TYR A 148 -22.40 -8.42 -7.49
C TYR A 148 -21.72 -9.81 -7.38
N PHE A 149 -21.40 -10.40 -8.52
CA PHE A 149 -20.77 -11.71 -8.64
C PHE A 149 -21.48 -12.78 -7.78
N PRO A 150 -22.77 -13.06 -8.07
CA PRO A 150 -23.55 -14.04 -7.30
C PRO A 150 -23.00 -15.47 -7.41
N GLU A 151 -22.16 -15.75 -8.44
CA GLU A 151 -21.39 -16.98 -8.58
C GLU A 151 -20.42 -17.22 -7.41
N HIS A 152 -19.83 -16.17 -6.85
CA HIS A 152 -18.92 -16.28 -5.71
C HIS A 152 -19.59 -16.92 -4.48
N LEU A 153 -20.91 -16.70 -4.29
CA LEU A 153 -21.66 -17.33 -3.21
C LEU A 153 -21.73 -18.86 -3.35
N LYS A 154 -21.74 -19.36 -4.61
CA LYS A 154 -21.73 -20.81 -4.88
C LYS A 154 -20.37 -21.43 -4.53
N ASP A 155 -19.30 -20.63 -4.59
CA ASP A 155 -17.95 -21.01 -4.22
C ASP A 155 -17.65 -20.78 -2.72
N GLY A 156 -18.66 -20.38 -1.94
CA GLY A 156 -18.56 -20.14 -0.49
C GLY A 156 -17.92 -18.80 -0.13
N LEU A 157 -17.78 -17.87 -1.09
CA LEU A 157 -17.22 -16.53 -0.88
C LEU A 157 -18.34 -15.55 -0.50
N GLU A 158 -18.59 -15.41 0.78
CA GLU A 158 -19.61 -14.49 1.31
C GLU A 158 -19.23 -13.01 1.14
N PRO A 159 -20.23 -12.10 0.98
CA PRO A 159 -20.00 -10.67 0.98
C PRO A 159 -19.20 -10.20 2.19
N HIS A 160 -18.33 -9.21 1.98
CA HIS A 160 -17.49 -8.67 3.04
C HIS A 160 -17.59 -7.15 3.13
N LYS A 161 -17.56 -6.62 4.36
CA LYS A 161 -17.57 -5.19 4.66
C LYS A 161 -16.21 -4.78 5.23
N THR A 162 -15.32 -4.26 4.37
CA THR A 162 -14.09 -3.62 4.82
C THR A 162 -14.41 -2.40 5.67
N ALA A 163 -13.73 -2.21 6.79
CA ALA A 163 -14.04 -1.14 7.75
C ALA A 163 -13.45 0.21 7.31
N GLU A 164 -12.23 0.22 6.77
CA GLU A 164 -11.55 1.44 6.35
C GLU A 164 -10.78 1.23 5.04
N ILE A 165 -10.68 2.30 4.24
CA ILE A 165 -9.71 2.38 3.14
C ILE A 165 -8.68 3.43 3.54
N TRP A 166 -7.38 3.08 3.44
CA TRP A 166 -6.25 3.98 3.67
C TRP A 166 -5.56 4.26 2.35
N PHE A 167 -5.59 5.50 1.92
CA PHE A 167 -4.91 5.96 0.72
C PHE A 167 -3.54 6.53 1.06
N PHE A 168 -2.47 5.91 0.54
CA PHE A 168 -1.14 6.51 0.59
C PHE A 168 -0.91 7.47 -0.59
N GLY A 169 0.09 8.34 -0.45
CA GLY A 169 0.39 9.36 -1.46
C GLY A 169 -0.68 10.46 -1.58
N ALA A 170 -1.58 10.57 -0.61
CA ALA A 170 -2.66 11.55 -0.60
C ALA A 170 -2.11 12.98 -0.45
N GLU A 171 -2.83 13.95 -1.07
CA GLU A 171 -2.48 15.38 -0.94
C GLU A 171 -2.80 15.92 0.46
N HIS A 172 -3.90 15.44 1.07
CA HIS A 172 -4.38 15.86 2.38
C HIS A 172 -4.55 14.65 3.31
N PRO A 173 -3.44 14.05 3.78
CA PRO A 173 -3.51 12.94 4.72
C PRO A 173 -4.06 13.40 6.08
N ASP A 174 -4.78 12.52 6.76
CA ASP A 174 -5.35 12.76 8.08
C ASP A 174 -4.94 11.71 9.13
N LYS A 175 -4.16 10.70 8.72
CA LYS A 175 -3.60 9.68 9.62
C LYS A 175 -2.09 9.62 9.44
N LEU A 176 -1.35 9.72 10.55
CA LEU A 176 0.09 9.49 10.61
C LEU A 176 0.37 8.21 11.39
N ILE A 177 1.26 7.42 10.86
CA ILE A 177 1.78 6.23 11.55
C ILE A 177 3.25 6.49 11.89
N ASP A 178 3.58 6.42 13.18
CA ASP A 178 4.95 6.47 13.65
C ASP A 178 5.72 5.24 13.14
N ILE A 179 6.74 5.46 12.34
CA ILE A 179 7.62 4.42 11.79
C ILE A 179 9.06 4.54 12.30
N THR A 180 9.30 5.32 13.36
CA THR A 180 10.65 5.56 13.88
C THR A 180 11.36 4.24 14.18
N GLY A 181 10.68 3.31 14.84
CA GLY A 181 11.24 1.99 15.17
C GLY A 181 11.25 0.96 14.03
N THR A 182 10.62 1.25 12.89
CA THR A 182 10.48 0.32 11.76
C THR A 182 11.11 0.83 10.46
N PHE A 183 11.69 2.04 10.48
CA PHE A 183 12.28 2.67 9.31
C PHE A 183 13.41 1.83 8.70
N ASP A 184 14.26 1.23 9.51
CA ASP A 184 15.38 0.42 9.00
C ASP A 184 14.88 -0.83 8.28
N ARG A 185 13.79 -1.46 8.76
CA ARG A 185 13.14 -2.57 8.05
C ARG A 185 12.51 -2.13 6.73
N LYS A 186 11.88 -0.95 6.70
CA LYS A 186 11.41 -0.34 5.45
C LYS A 186 12.56 -0.23 4.44
N MET A 187 13.71 0.31 4.86
CA MET A 187 14.87 0.45 3.99
C MET A 187 15.44 -0.89 3.55
N HIS A 188 15.48 -1.86 4.46
CA HIS A 188 15.91 -3.23 4.14
C HIS A 188 15.02 -3.89 3.09
N ALA A 189 13.70 -3.72 3.19
CA ALA A 189 12.74 -4.23 2.22
C ALA A 189 12.87 -3.51 0.87
N LEU A 190 12.94 -2.17 0.87
CA LEU A 190 13.06 -1.37 -0.35
C LEU A 190 14.33 -1.74 -1.14
N ARG A 191 15.43 -2.06 -0.47
CA ARG A 191 16.67 -2.52 -1.12
C ARG A 191 16.59 -3.90 -1.77
N ALA A 192 15.48 -4.66 -1.56
CA ALA A 192 15.23 -5.89 -2.33
C ALA A 192 14.91 -5.60 -3.81
N HIS A 193 14.41 -4.40 -4.10
CA HIS A 193 14.12 -3.95 -5.46
C HIS A 193 15.38 -3.39 -6.15
N GLU A 194 16.44 -4.18 -6.23
CA GLU A 194 17.73 -3.76 -6.75
C GLU A 194 17.62 -3.22 -8.18
N SER A 195 16.76 -3.79 -9.00
CA SER A 195 16.49 -3.34 -10.38
C SER A 195 15.95 -1.89 -10.44
N GLN A 196 15.34 -1.39 -9.38
CA GLN A 196 14.71 -0.08 -9.31
C GLN A 196 15.52 0.94 -8.49
N VAL A 197 16.23 0.50 -7.45
CA VAL A 197 16.91 1.38 -6.51
C VAL A 197 18.42 1.13 -6.39
N GLY A 198 18.97 0.10 -7.02
CA GLY A 198 20.36 -0.37 -6.84
C GLY A 198 21.46 0.62 -7.20
N GLY A 199 21.16 1.73 -7.89
CA GLY A 199 22.12 2.79 -8.23
C GLY A 199 21.94 4.08 -7.43
N SER A 200 21.15 4.09 -6.36
CA SER A 200 20.78 5.31 -5.65
C SER A 200 21.48 5.42 -4.31
N ASP A 201 22.66 6.08 -4.28
CA ASP A 201 23.47 6.26 -3.07
C ASP A 201 22.76 7.11 -1.99
N ASP A 202 21.85 8.00 -2.38
CA ASP A 202 21.14 8.92 -1.49
C ASP A 202 19.73 8.44 -1.11
N LEU A 203 19.32 7.24 -1.53
CA LEU A 203 17.96 6.71 -1.33
C LEU A 203 17.52 6.78 0.13
N GLU A 204 18.35 6.29 1.05
CA GLU A 204 18.01 6.27 2.47
C GLU A 204 17.82 7.67 3.04
N GLN A 205 18.71 8.58 2.67
CA GLN A 205 18.61 9.96 3.13
C GLN A 205 17.31 10.62 2.66
N ARG A 206 16.96 10.46 1.37
CA ARG A 206 15.70 10.98 0.82
C ARG A 206 14.48 10.41 1.49
N MET A 207 14.46 9.09 1.74
CA MET A 207 13.34 8.43 2.44
C MET A 207 13.22 8.92 3.89
N ARG A 208 14.35 9.08 4.58
CA ARG A 208 14.39 9.57 5.95
C ARG A 208 13.94 11.02 6.05
N ASP A 209 14.38 11.88 5.14
CA ASP A 209 14.00 13.30 5.12
C ASP A 209 12.50 13.46 4.86
N ARG A 210 11.95 12.69 3.92
CA ARG A 210 10.50 12.67 3.66
C ARG A 210 9.70 12.19 4.87
N ALA A 211 10.13 11.13 5.53
CA ALA A 211 9.46 10.60 6.72
C ALA A 211 9.54 11.59 7.91
N ARG A 212 10.65 12.31 8.03
CA ARG A 212 10.82 13.37 9.04
C ARG A 212 9.93 14.58 8.75
N GLU A 213 9.82 15.00 7.49
CA GLU A 213 8.91 16.10 7.10
C GLU A 213 7.44 15.76 7.45
N LEU A 214 7.04 14.51 7.26
CA LEU A 214 5.69 14.06 7.64
C LEU A 214 5.48 14.05 9.16
N ALA A 215 6.52 13.78 9.94
CA ALA A 215 6.48 13.75 11.41
C ALA A 215 6.62 15.14 12.05
N GLU A 216 6.77 16.21 11.27
CA GLU A 216 6.98 17.56 11.80
C GLU A 216 5.85 17.97 12.76
N GLY A 217 6.21 18.34 13.99
CA GLY A 217 5.26 18.74 15.04
C GLY A 217 4.62 17.58 15.80
N GLN A 218 5.08 16.34 15.56
CA GLN A 218 4.67 15.14 16.31
C GLN A 218 5.66 14.83 17.44
N THR A 219 5.33 13.83 18.27
CA THR A 219 6.17 13.33 19.36
C THR A 219 7.13 12.22 18.93
N PHE A 220 7.11 11.82 17.68
CA PHE A 220 7.95 10.80 17.05
C PHE A 220 8.75 11.42 15.88
N GLU A 221 9.81 10.72 15.43
CA GLU A 221 10.77 11.29 14.49
C GLU A 221 10.43 11.03 13.01
N LEU A 222 9.83 9.88 12.71
CA LEU A 222 9.58 9.43 11.33
C LEU A 222 8.14 8.95 11.18
N ALA A 223 7.48 9.35 10.08
CA ALA A 223 6.10 8.98 9.80
C ALA A 223 5.87 8.48 8.38
N GLU A 224 4.83 7.67 8.23
CA GLU A 224 4.08 7.46 7.00
C GLU A 224 2.69 8.09 7.14
N ALA A 225 2.11 8.54 6.02
CA ALA A 225 0.89 9.33 6.04
C ALA A 225 -0.17 8.75 5.10
N PHE A 226 -1.41 8.70 5.56
CA PHE A 226 -2.56 8.17 4.85
C PHE A 226 -3.76 9.12 4.91
N LYS A 227 -4.59 9.09 3.86
CA LYS A 227 -5.97 9.58 3.94
C LYS A 227 -6.87 8.40 4.27
N VAL A 228 -7.63 8.50 5.36
CA VAL A 228 -8.52 7.42 5.80
C VAL A 228 -9.96 7.72 5.41
N ILE A 229 -10.61 6.73 4.81
CA ILE A 229 -12.04 6.75 4.53
C ILE A 229 -12.71 5.65 5.35
N PRO A 230 -13.44 5.99 6.42
CA PRO A 230 -14.22 5.01 7.16
C PRO A 230 -15.42 4.57 6.31
N MET A 231 -15.58 3.26 6.15
CA MET A 231 -16.70 2.67 5.43
C MET A 231 -17.86 2.45 6.41
N ARG A 232 -19.07 2.86 5.99
CA ARG A 232 -20.26 2.65 6.86
C ARG A 232 -20.51 1.16 7.06
N ARG A 233 -20.54 0.74 8.31
CA ARG A 233 -20.88 -0.64 8.73
C ARG A 233 -22.33 -1.00 8.39
#